data_83ea383067f9e5b612afd2ed3daa9645
#
_entry.id   83ea383067f9e5b612afd2ed3daa9645
#
_cell.length_a   1.000
_cell.length_b   1.000
_cell.length_c   1.000
_cell.angle_alpha   90.00
_cell.angle_beta   90.00
_cell.angle_gamma   90.00
#
_symmetry.space_group_name_H-M   'P 1'
#
loop_
_entity.id
_entity.type
_entity.pdbx_description
1 polymer ?
#
loop_
_entity_poly.entity_id
_entity_poly.type
_entity_poly.pdbx_seq_one_letter_code
_entity_poly.pdbx_strand_id
1 'polypeptide(L)'
;LSVAHAGLPEQDWRVKKLRQSLADRVAGFVHDWSIPRQFAGQSVRDKAAESEQSRGLRPRLEQADTVGTSICPFCAVGCGQLIYAKNGKPIHIEGDPRSPVNQGTLCPKGASTLGVLLSPQRINTVLYRPPYGTDWEERPLDWAMERIAQLTKQTRDETFAETLPDGRTINHTLGIGSLGGATLDNEENYLIKKLFGGGLGIVNVENQARI
;
A
#
# COMPACT_ATOMS: atom_id res chain seq x y z
N LEU A 1 -38.06 -38.49 -3.80
CA LEU A 1 -37.24 -38.20 -4.99
C LEU A 1 -35.85 -38.79 -4.79
N SER A 2 -35.63 -39.98 -5.37
CA SER A 2 -34.40 -40.76 -5.36
C SER A 2 -33.44 -40.20 -6.40
N VAL A 3 -32.23 -39.79 -5.99
CA VAL A 3 -31.15 -39.44 -6.92
C VAL A 3 -30.26 -40.67 -7.07
N ALA A 4 -30.28 -41.22 -8.28
CA ALA A 4 -29.45 -42.35 -8.67
C ALA A 4 -27.97 -41.89 -8.80
N HIS A 5 -27.07 -42.53 -8.04
CA HIS A 5 -25.63 -42.45 -8.26
C HIS A 5 -25.27 -43.25 -9.52
N ALA A 6 -24.91 -42.54 -10.58
CA ALA A 6 -24.25 -43.15 -11.75
C ALA A 6 -22.82 -43.48 -11.35
N GLY A 7 -22.49 -44.77 -11.24
CA GLY A 7 -21.14 -45.25 -10.98
C GLY A 7 -20.21 -44.95 -12.15
N LEU A 8 -19.08 -44.31 -11.86
CA LEU A 8 -17.94 -44.15 -12.78
C LEU A 8 -17.19 -45.51 -12.88
N PRO A 9 -16.70 -45.90 -14.07
CA PRO A 9 -16.03 -47.16 -14.26
C PRO A 9 -14.60 -47.13 -13.62
N GLU A 10 -14.46 -47.91 -12.57
CA GLU A 10 -13.24 -48.00 -11.71
C GLU A 10 -12.12 -48.88 -12.29
N GLN A 11 -12.11 -49.20 -13.58
CA GLN A 11 -11.25 -50.29 -14.06
C GLN A 11 -10.16 -49.92 -15.07
N ASP A 12 -10.01 -48.68 -15.55
CA ASP A 12 -9.09 -48.42 -16.67
C ASP A 12 -7.65 -47.97 -16.27
N TRP A 13 -7.43 -47.49 -15.05
CA TRP A 13 -6.12 -47.03 -14.63
C TRP A 13 -5.15 -48.16 -14.19
N ARG A 14 -5.66 -49.31 -13.74
CA ARG A 14 -4.82 -50.45 -13.30
C ARG A 14 -4.22 -51.23 -14.46
N VAL A 15 -4.88 -51.31 -15.58
CA VAL A 15 -4.44 -52.09 -16.73
C VAL A 15 -3.36 -51.37 -17.54
N LYS A 16 -3.34 -50.05 -17.59
CA LYS A 16 -2.30 -49.26 -18.27
C LYS A 16 -0.94 -49.30 -17.54
N LYS A 17 -0.94 -49.55 -16.23
CA LYS A 17 0.29 -49.57 -15.41
C LYS A 17 1.13 -50.85 -15.55
N LEU A 18 0.53 -51.90 -16.09
CA LEU A 18 1.16 -53.24 -16.13
C LEU A 18 1.94 -53.55 -17.43
N ARG A 19 1.97 -52.69 -18.43
CA ARG A 19 2.58 -52.92 -19.72
C ARG A 19 3.85 -52.11 -20.04
N GLN A 20 4.29 -51.25 -19.16
CA GLN A 20 5.61 -50.60 -19.34
C GLN A 20 6.71 -51.56 -18.99
N SER A 21 7.61 -51.82 -19.95
CA SER A 21 8.81 -52.66 -19.72
C SER A 21 9.68 -52.05 -18.60
N LEU A 22 10.44 -52.87 -17.91
CA LEU A 22 11.37 -52.39 -16.89
C LEU A 22 12.35 -51.35 -17.50
N ALA A 23 12.72 -51.56 -18.77
CA ALA A 23 13.58 -50.65 -19.53
C ALA A 23 12.94 -49.27 -19.73
N ASP A 24 11.61 -49.20 -20.04
CA ASP A 24 10.92 -47.92 -20.19
C ASP A 24 10.80 -47.17 -18.87
N ARG A 25 10.63 -47.89 -17.77
CA ARG A 25 10.60 -47.31 -16.42
C ARG A 25 11.95 -46.75 -16.01
N VAL A 26 13.03 -47.47 -16.30
CA VAL A 26 14.40 -47.03 -16.00
C VAL A 26 14.79 -45.87 -16.92
N ALA A 27 14.47 -45.95 -18.22
CA ALA A 27 14.71 -44.86 -19.17
C ALA A 27 13.95 -43.59 -18.77
N GLY A 28 12.68 -43.71 -18.38
CA GLY A 28 11.89 -42.58 -17.84
C GLY A 28 12.50 -41.98 -16.56
N PHE A 29 12.93 -42.83 -15.65
CA PHE A 29 13.57 -42.37 -14.39
C PHE A 29 14.89 -41.63 -14.67
N VAL A 30 15.75 -42.18 -15.57
CA VAL A 30 17.02 -41.55 -15.95
C VAL A 30 16.78 -40.23 -16.74
N HIS A 31 15.79 -40.24 -17.62
CA HIS A 31 15.44 -39.05 -18.39
C HIS A 31 14.88 -37.91 -17.50
N ASP A 32 14.11 -38.26 -16.49
CA ASP A 32 13.49 -37.27 -15.57
C ASP A 32 14.37 -36.95 -14.36
N TRP A 33 15.55 -37.59 -14.25
CA TRP A 33 16.48 -37.34 -13.16
C TRP A 33 17.17 -35.97 -13.31
N SER A 34 17.17 -35.20 -12.25
CA SER A 34 17.68 -33.81 -12.24
C SER A 34 19.17 -33.71 -12.54
N ILE A 35 19.98 -34.71 -12.13
CA ILE A 35 21.44 -34.70 -12.26
C ILE A 35 21.90 -34.75 -13.73
N PRO A 36 21.49 -35.69 -14.57
CA PRO A 36 21.86 -35.71 -15.98
C PRO A 36 21.39 -34.44 -16.74
N ARG A 37 20.23 -33.92 -16.38
CA ARG A 37 19.68 -32.69 -17.00
C ARG A 37 20.49 -31.44 -16.64
N GLN A 38 21.01 -31.35 -15.42
CA GLN A 38 21.93 -30.27 -15.02
C GLN A 38 23.24 -30.32 -15.79
N PHE A 39 23.82 -31.52 -15.96
CA PHE A 39 25.01 -31.70 -16.80
C PHE A 39 24.77 -31.38 -18.28
N ALA A 40 23.54 -31.56 -18.77
CA ALA A 40 23.14 -31.20 -20.14
C ALA A 40 22.81 -29.70 -20.28
N GLY A 41 23.04 -28.86 -19.25
CA GLY A 41 22.75 -27.42 -19.25
C GLY A 41 21.26 -27.09 -19.20
N GLN A 42 20.41 -28.04 -18.86
CA GLN A 42 18.97 -27.79 -18.71
C GLN A 42 18.68 -27.21 -17.30
N SER A 43 17.61 -26.38 -17.23
CA SER A 43 17.22 -25.71 -15.98
C SER A 43 17.09 -26.67 -14.80
N VAL A 44 17.56 -26.24 -13.63
CA VAL A 44 17.46 -26.94 -12.34
C VAL A 44 16.00 -27.17 -11.90
N ARG A 45 15.05 -26.47 -12.53
CA ARG A 45 13.62 -26.61 -12.26
C ARG A 45 13.09 -27.80 -13.03
N ASP A 46 13.02 -28.91 -12.35
CA ASP A 46 12.50 -30.15 -12.90
C ASP A 46 10.97 -30.22 -12.80
N LYS A 47 10.33 -30.95 -13.70
CA LYS A 47 8.88 -31.22 -13.63
C LYS A 47 8.46 -31.83 -12.27
N ALA A 48 9.38 -32.52 -11.58
CA ALA A 48 9.16 -33.06 -10.25
C ALA A 48 9.06 -31.96 -9.18
N ALA A 49 9.63 -30.78 -9.41
CA ALA A 49 9.54 -29.63 -8.50
C ALA A 49 8.28 -28.78 -8.71
N GLU A 50 7.51 -29.06 -9.78
CA GLU A 50 6.30 -28.32 -10.10
C GLU A 50 5.07 -29.18 -9.84
N SER A 51 4.23 -28.79 -8.87
CA SER A 51 2.90 -29.36 -8.72
C SER A 51 1.98 -28.85 -9.85
N GLU A 52 0.86 -29.54 -10.05
CA GLU A 52 -0.17 -29.09 -11.01
C GLU A 52 -0.66 -27.67 -10.67
N GLN A 53 -0.75 -27.36 -9.39
CA GLN A 53 -1.13 -26.02 -8.90
C GLN A 53 -0.04 -24.97 -9.21
N SER A 54 1.24 -25.30 -9.01
CA SER A 54 2.33 -24.35 -9.25
C SER A 54 2.56 -24.03 -10.73
N ARG A 55 2.19 -24.93 -11.67
CA ARG A 55 2.27 -24.67 -13.11
C ARG A 55 1.35 -23.55 -13.59
N GLY A 56 0.22 -23.37 -12.90
CA GLY A 56 -0.75 -22.31 -13.19
C GLY A 56 -0.44 -20.97 -12.53
N LEU A 57 0.53 -20.91 -11.59
CA LEU A 57 0.87 -19.69 -10.91
C LEU A 57 1.56 -18.69 -11.85
N ARG A 58 1.12 -17.45 -11.79
CA ARG A 58 1.76 -16.30 -12.43
C ARG A 58 2.07 -15.26 -11.36
N PRO A 59 3.21 -14.57 -11.45
CA PRO A 59 3.48 -13.43 -10.58
C PRO A 59 2.35 -12.41 -10.64
N ARG A 60 2.04 -11.79 -9.51
CA ARG A 60 0.99 -10.75 -9.47
C ARG A 60 1.31 -9.59 -10.41
N LEU A 61 2.59 -9.28 -10.60
CA LEU A 61 3.07 -8.25 -11.51
C LEU A 61 2.61 -8.48 -12.95
N GLU A 62 2.65 -9.74 -13.43
CA GLU A 62 2.22 -10.10 -14.79
C GLU A 62 0.71 -10.00 -14.99
N GLN A 63 -0.06 -9.91 -13.92
CA GLN A 63 -1.51 -9.80 -13.96
C GLN A 63 -2.01 -8.36 -14.05
N ALA A 64 -1.11 -7.39 -13.82
CA ALA A 64 -1.45 -5.98 -13.83
C ALA A 64 -1.72 -5.49 -15.27
N ASP A 65 -2.74 -4.67 -15.42
CA ASP A 65 -3.05 -3.94 -16.65
C ASP A 65 -2.55 -2.49 -16.60
N THR A 66 -2.24 -2.00 -15.42
CA THR A 66 -1.80 -0.62 -15.18
C THR A 66 -0.74 -0.59 -14.08
N VAL A 67 0.27 0.28 -14.26
CA VAL A 67 1.30 0.53 -13.25
C VAL A 67 1.36 2.04 -13.00
N GLY A 68 1.10 2.45 -11.78
CA GLY A 68 1.24 3.83 -11.31
C GLY A 68 2.47 4.02 -10.44
N THR A 69 2.85 5.28 -10.22
CA THR A 69 3.92 5.65 -9.29
C THR A 69 3.34 6.35 -8.07
N SER A 70 3.95 6.16 -6.91
CA SER A 70 3.58 6.82 -5.65
C SER A 70 4.78 6.94 -4.73
N ILE A 71 4.59 7.63 -3.63
CA ILE A 71 5.54 7.72 -2.52
C ILE A 71 5.04 6.90 -1.34
N CYS A 72 5.95 6.24 -0.64
CA CYS A 72 5.64 5.46 0.55
C CYS A 72 5.12 6.37 1.68
N PRO A 73 3.96 6.06 2.30
CA PRO A 73 3.32 6.95 3.28
C PRO A 73 3.85 6.81 4.72
N PHE A 74 4.86 5.96 4.98
CA PHE A 74 5.22 5.62 6.36
C PHE A 74 6.22 6.55 7.03
N CYS A 75 7.11 7.17 6.29
CA CYS A 75 8.09 8.09 6.87
C CYS A 75 8.63 9.09 5.83
N ALA A 76 9.29 10.14 6.32
CA ALA A 76 9.83 11.23 5.49
C ALA A 76 11.01 10.83 4.59
N VAL A 77 11.43 9.56 4.56
CA VAL A 77 12.45 9.07 3.61
C VAL A 77 11.96 9.23 2.17
N GLY A 78 10.63 9.09 1.92
CA GLY A 78 10.07 9.34 0.59
C GLY A 78 10.42 8.26 -0.44
N CYS A 79 10.44 6.99 -0.04
CA CYS A 79 10.71 5.88 -0.95
C CYS A 79 9.70 5.83 -2.10
N GLY A 80 10.18 5.82 -3.36
CA GLY A 80 9.35 5.64 -4.54
C GLY A 80 8.77 4.23 -4.62
N GLN A 81 7.51 4.13 -4.99
CA GLN A 81 6.76 2.88 -5.13
C GLN A 81 6.14 2.76 -6.53
N LEU A 82 6.09 1.54 -7.05
CA LEU A 82 5.30 1.15 -8.22
C LEU A 82 4.06 0.41 -7.74
N ILE A 83 2.90 0.90 -8.13
CA ILE A 83 1.61 0.32 -7.77
C ILE A 83 1.05 -0.41 -8.99
N TYR A 84 0.99 -1.72 -8.90
CA TYR A 84 0.43 -2.59 -9.91
C TYR A 84 -1.06 -2.77 -9.67
N ALA A 85 -1.87 -2.41 -10.65
CA ALA A 85 -3.33 -2.51 -10.58
C ALA A 85 -3.88 -3.41 -11.67
N LYS A 86 -5.06 -3.98 -11.40
CA LYS A 86 -5.86 -4.75 -12.34
C LYS A 86 -7.32 -4.30 -12.24
N ASN A 87 -7.90 -3.91 -13.38
CA ASN A 87 -9.26 -3.39 -13.41
C ASN A 87 -9.48 -2.25 -12.38
N GLY A 88 -8.52 -1.33 -12.27
CA GLY A 88 -8.56 -0.20 -11.34
C GLY A 88 -8.36 -0.54 -9.85
N LYS A 89 -8.05 -1.80 -9.51
CA LYS A 89 -7.79 -2.22 -8.12
C LYS A 89 -6.30 -2.55 -7.93
N PRO A 90 -5.62 -1.97 -6.93
CA PRO A 90 -4.25 -2.33 -6.61
C PRO A 90 -4.15 -3.81 -6.22
N ILE A 91 -3.18 -4.51 -6.82
CA ILE A 91 -2.94 -5.95 -6.58
C ILE A 91 -1.54 -6.21 -6.00
N HIS A 92 -0.59 -5.30 -6.24
CA HIS A 92 0.78 -5.44 -5.74
C HIS A 92 1.50 -4.09 -5.68
N ILE A 93 2.49 -3.97 -4.78
CA ILE A 93 3.35 -2.78 -4.65
C ILE A 93 4.80 -3.23 -4.56
N GLU A 94 5.67 -2.58 -5.35
CA GLU A 94 7.12 -2.77 -5.33
C GLU A 94 7.83 -1.42 -5.20
N GLY A 95 9.12 -1.43 -4.87
CA GLY A 95 9.94 -0.23 -4.93
C GLY A 95 10.19 0.22 -6.38
N ASP A 96 10.20 1.53 -6.61
CA ASP A 96 10.53 2.08 -7.94
C ASP A 96 12.06 2.09 -8.13
N PRO A 97 12.61 1.31 -9.09
CA PRO A 97 14.05 1.30 -9.36
C PRO A 97 14.57 2.63 -9.92
N ARG A 98 13.69 3.51 -10.41
CA ARG A 98 14.05 4.85 -10.90
C ARG A 98 14.15 5.86 -9.77
N SER A 99 13.65 5.55 -8.59
CA SER A 99 13.73 6.44 -7.42
C SER A 99 15.18 6.56 -6.95
N PRO A 100 15.75 7.78 -6.87
CA PRO A 100 17.11 7.98 -6.38
C PRO A 100 17.26 7.68 -4.88
N VAL A 101 16.13 7.60 -4.15
CA VAL A 101 16.10 7.40 -2.70
C VAL A 101 16.27 5.92 -2.35
N ASN A 102 15.47 5.05 -2.94
CA ASN A 102 15.40 3.64 -2.54
C ASN A 102 15.81 2.65 -3.65
N GLN A 103 16.00 3.10 -4.89
CA GLN A 103 16.50 2.30 -6.02
C GLN A 103 15.83 0.92 -6.13
N GLY A 104 14.52 0.86 -5.96
CA GLY A 104 13.73 -0.36 -6.04
C GLY A 104 13.62 -1.16 -4.74
N THR A 105 14.32 -0.79 -3.67
CA THR A 105 14.21 -1.48 -2.38
C THR A 105 13.11 -0.88 -1.50
N LEU A 106 12.45 -1.72 -0.71
CA LEU A 106 11.50 -1.29 0.31
C LEU A 106 11.82 -1.97 1.64
N CYS A 107 11.68 -1.24 2.73
CA CYS A 107 11.70 -1.83 4.06
C CYS A 107 10.36 -2.61 4.30
N PRO A 108 10.26 -3.44 5.35
CA PRO A 108 9.04 -4.21 5.63
C PRO A 108 7.76 -3.37 5.71
N LYS A 109 7.83 -2.13 6.23
CA LYS A 109 6.67 -1.22 6.25
C LYS A 109 6.26 -0.81 4.83
N GLY A 110 7.22 -0.35 4.01
CA GLY A 110 6.95 0.03 2.62
C GLY A 110 6.39 -1.13 1.80
N ALA A 111 6.89 -2.35 2.00
CA ALA A 111 6.38 -3.55 1.35
C ALA A 111 4.94 -3.90 1.79
N SER A 112 4.52 -3.50 2.99
CA SER A 112 3.16 -3.75 3.52
C SER A 112 2.13 -2.68 3.14
N THR A 113 2.48 -1.66 2.35
CA THR A 113 1.60 -0.54 1.99
C THR A 113 0.28 -1.01 1.34
N LEU A 114 0.32 -2.07 0.53
CA LEU A 114 -0.89 -2.64 -0.06
C LEU A 114 -1.90 -3.09 1.01
N GLY A 115 -1.42 -3.73 2.08
CA GLY A 115 -2.27 -4.17 3.18
C GLY A 115 -2.95 -2.99 3.90
N VAL A 116 -2.24 -1.88 4.07
CA VAL A 116 -2.82 -0.64 4.64
C VAL A 116 -3.87 -0.04 3.71
N LEU A 117 -3.57 0.02 2.40
CA LEU A 117 -4.49 0.58 1.41
C LEU A 117 -5.81 -0.20 1.33
N LEU A 118 -5.73 -1.54 1.38
CA LEU A 118 -6.88 -2.43 1.26
C LEU A 118 -7.51 -2.83 2.61
N SER A 119 -7.02 -2.28 3.71
CA SER A 119 -7.53 -2.62 5.04
C SER A 119 -9.01 -2.27 5.19
N PRO A 120 -9.86 -3.21 5.62
CA PRO A 120 -11.26 -2.93 5.93
C PRO A 120 -11.43 -2.01 7.15
N GLN A 121 -10.37 -1.86 7.96
CA GLN A 121 -10.35 -0.97 9.13
C GLN A 121 -10.01 0.48 8.75
N ARG A 122 -9.71 0.77 7.49
CA ARG A 122 -9.40 2.12 7.04
C ARG A 122 -10.64 3.01 7.15
N ILE A 123 -10.50 4.10 7.89
CA ILE A 123 -11.57 5.11 8.03
C ILE A 123 -11.60 5.93 6.73
N ASN A 124 -12.73 5.90 6.03
CA ASN A 124 -12.95 6.62 4.77
C ASN A 124 -13.96 7.77 4.90
N THR A 125 -14.50 7.99 6.10
CA THR A 125 -15.47 9.04 6.41
C THR A 125 -14.95 9.94 7.52
N VAL A 126 -15.51 11.14 7.65
CA VAL A 126 -15.20 12.01 8.79
C VAL A 126 -15.97 11.53 9.99
N LEU A 127 -15.26 11.29 11.09
CA LEU A 127 -15.84 10.97 12.38
C LEU A 127 -15.80 12.22 13.26
N TYR A 128 -16.96 12.70 13.66
CA TYR A 128 -17.11 13.84 14.55
C TYR A 128 -17.66 13.39 15.90
N ARG A 129 -17.09 13.93 16.96
CA ARG A 129 -17.64 13.79 18.30
C ARG A 129 -17.87 15.17 18.89
N PRO A 130 -19.12 15.53 19.27
CA PRO A 130 -19.39 16.83 19.84
C PRO A 130 -18.69 17.00 21.20
N PRO A 131 -18.47 18.24 21.66
CA PRO A 131 -17.92 18.48 22.99
C PRO A 131 -18.73 17.76 24.07
N TYR A 132 -18.02 17.05 24.96
CA TYR A 132 -18.59 16.21 26.02
C TYR A 132 -19.44 15.01 25.54
N GLY A 133 -19.55 14.78 24.23
CA GLY A 133 -20.19 13.60 23.67
C GLY A 133 -19.38 12.32 23.89
N THR A 134 -20.06 11.18 23.95
CA THR A 134 -19.44 9.83 24.06
C THR A 134 -19.37 9.13 22.73
N ASP A 135 -20.25 9.45 21.81
CA ASP A 135 -20.42 8.72 20.57
C ASP A 135 -19.83 9.48 19.37
N TRP A 136 -19.35 8.71 18.39
CA TRP A 136 -18.86 9.23 17.13
C TRP A 136 -19.97 9.23 16.08
N GLU A 137 -20.07 10.34 15.35
CA GLU A 137 -21.03 10.56 14.29
C GLU A 137 -20.28 10.65 12.95
N GLU A 138 -20.79 9.97 11.93
CA GLU A 138 -20.29 10.15 10.57
C GLU A 138 -20.78 11.48 9.99
N ARG A 139 -19.86 12.23 9.37
CA ARG A 139 -20.16 13.50 8.72
C ARG A 139 -19.57 13.54 7.31
N PRO A 140 -20.21 14.23 6.37
CA PRO A 140 -19.62 14.47 5.05
C PRO A 140 -18.33 15.30 5.15
N LEU A 141 -17.40 15.11 4.22
CA LEU A 141 -16.14 15.85 4.17
C LEU A 141 -16.40 17.36 4.04
N ASP A 142 -17.33 17.76 3.19
CA ASP A 142 -17.65 19.18 2.98
C ASP A 142 -18.12 19.87 4.27
N TRP A 143 -18.93 19.17 5.07
CA TRP A 143 -19.32 19.68 6.39
C TRP A 143 -18.10 19.90 7.30
N ALA A 144 -17.15 18.96 7.28
CA ALA A 144 -15.95 19.07 8.12
C ALA A 144 -15.06 20.23 7.66
N MET A 145 -14.87 20.39 6.36
CA MET A 145 -14.07 21.47 5.78
C MET A 145 -14.68 22.84 6.09
N GLU A 146 -16.00 22.98 5.94
CA GLU A 146 -16.73 24.21 6.30
C GLU A 146 -16.56 24.53 7.80
N ARG A 147 -16.72 23.51 8.66
CA ARG A 147 -16.58 23.70 10.10
C ARG A 147 -15.17 24.09 10.51
N ILE A 148 -14.14 23.47 9.91
CA ILE A 148 -12.73 23.82 10.13
C ILE A 148 -12.48 25.27 9.69
N ALA A 149 -12.94 25.65 8.51
CA ALA A 149 -12.79 27.02 8.00
C ALA A 149 -13.42 28.06 8.90
N GLN A 150 -14.65 27.81 9.39
CA GLN A 150 -15.36 28.70 10.32
C GLN A 150 -14.61 28.86 11.64
N LEU A 151 -14.16 27.76 12.25
CA LEU A 151 -13.40 27.81 13.49
C LEU A 151 -12.06 28.51 13.33
N THR A 152 -11.36 28.25 12.23
CA THR A 152 -10.08 28.90 11.91
C THR A 152 -10.28 30.41 11.73
N LYS A 153 -11.30 30.81 10.98
CA LYS A 153 -11.61 32.22 10.76
C LYS A 153 -11.97 32.90 12.09
N GLN A 154 -12.88 32.30 12.86
CA GLN A 154 -13.32 32.87 14.12
C GLN A 154 -12.11 33.06 15.08
N THR A 155 -11.34 32.03 15.32
CA THR A 155 -10.18 32.10 16.24
C THR A 155 -9.15 33.11 15.74
N ARG A 156 -8.90 33.15 14.44
CA ARG A 156 -7.99 34.13 13.84
C ARG A 156 -8.50 35.56 14.04
N ASP A 157 -9.76 35.81 13.75
CA ASP A 157 -10.34 37.17 13.89
C ASP A 157 -10.30 37.66 15.35
N GLU A 158 -10.46 36.77 16.32
CA GLU A 158 -10.37 37.06 17.77
C GLU A 158 -8.95 37.30 18.28
N THR A 159 -7.93 36.71 17.64
CA THR A 159 -6.57 36.66 18.19
C THR A 159 -5.48 37.20 17.26
N PHE A 160 -5.86 37.74 16.11
CA PHE A 160 -4.89 38.32 15.15
C PHE A 160 -4.36 39.66 15.64
N ALA A 161 -3.04 39.81 15.59
CA ALA A 161 -2.37 41.04 15.92
C ALA A 161 -1.53 41.52 14.71
N GLU A 162 -1.75 42.76 14.27
CA GLU A 162 -0.97 43.38 13.20
C GLU A 162 0.37 43.88 13.71
N THR A 163 0.40 44.40 14.94
CA THR A 163 1.58 45.01 15.53
C THR A 163 1.81 44.52 16.97
N LEU A 164 3.05 44.52 17.39
CA LEU A 164 3.44 44.37 18.80
C LEU A 164 3.24 45.70 19.56
N PRO A 165 3.25 45.65 20.94
CA PRO A 165 3.19 46.86 21.76
C PRO A 165 4.32 47.86 21.50
N ASP A 166 5.44 47.43 20.98
CA ASP A 166 6.60 48.26 20.59
C ASP A 166 6.50 48.85 19.16
N GLY A 167 5.37 48.63 18.46
CA GLY A 167 5.09 49.17 17.13
C GLY A 167 5.63 48.35 15.97
N ARG A 168 6.31 47.21 16.18
CA ARG A 168 6.76 46.34 15.08
C ARG A 168 5.59 45.61 14.46
N THR A 169 5.53 45.61 13.13
CA THR A 169 4.52 44.83 12.36
C THR A 169 4.85 43.35 12.39
N ILE A 170 3.90 42.54 12.78
CA ILE A 170 4.07 41.08 12.92
C ILE A 170 3.03 40.25 12.17
N ASN A 171 1.80 40.74 12.01
CA ASN A 171 0.71 40.05 11.26
C ASN A 171 0.56 38.57 11.65
N HIS A 172 0.29 38.29 12.92
CA HIS A 172 0.25 36.92 13.43
C HIS A 172 -0.95 36.63 14.32
N THR A 173 -1.23 35.34 14.50
CA THR A 173 -2.14 34.85 15.54
C THR A 173 -1.43 33.80 16.41
N LEU A 174 -1.67 33.86 17.72
CA LEU A 174 -1.24 32.87 18.71
C LEU A 174 -2.36 31.92 19.12
N GLY A 175 -3.60 32.17 18.64
CA GLY A 175 -4.76 31.35 19.00
C GLY A 175 -4.82 29.99 18.29
N ILE A 176 -3.97 29.78 17.26
CA ILE A 176 -3.95 28.57 16.46
C ILE A 176 -2.53 28.01 16.44
N GLY A 177 -2.43 26.70 16.58
CA GLY A 177 -1.17 25.98 16.41
C GLY A 177 -1.31 24.78 15.46
N SER A 178 -0.20 24.37 14.85
CA SER A 178 -0.11 23.18 14.02
C SER A 178 0.94 22.23 14.59
N LEU A 179 0.53 21.00 14.82
CA LEU A 179 1.42 19.89 15.16
C LEU A 179 1.54 19.00 13.93
N GLY A 180 2.70 19.03 13.28
CA GLY A 180 2.98 18.23 12.11
C GLY A 180 3.15 16.73 12.42
N GLY A 181 3.74 16.00 11.50
CA GLY A 181 3.98 14.57 11.63
C GLY A 181 5.27 14.11 10.97
N ALA A 182 5.85 13.01 11.44
CA ALA A 182 7.07 12.42 10.88
C ALA A 182 6.88 11.78 9.51
N THR A 183 5.64 11.64 9.05
CA THR A 183 5.28 11.00 7.79
C THR A 183 4.92 11.99 6.68
N LEU A 184 4.94 13.28 6.98
CA LEU A 184 4.70 14.33 5.98
C LEU A 184 5.89 14.42 5.01
N ASP A 185 5.61 14.48 3.73
CA ASP A 185 6.62 14.73 2.71
C ASP A 185 6.99 16.22 2.60
N ASN A 186 7.95 16.54 1.75
CA ASN A 186 8.44 17.93 1.61
C ASN A 186 7.39 18.87 1.04
N GLU A 187 6.56 18.39 0.13
CA GLU A 187 5.49 19.15 -0.52
C GLU A 187 4.39 19.49 0.48
N GLU A 188 4.00 18.54 1.32
CA GLU A 188 3.02 18.77 2.40
C GLU A 188 3.54 19.78 3.42
N ASN A 189 4.79 19.64 3.88
CA ASN A 189 5.43 20.60 4.79
C ASN A 189 5.51 22.00 4.18
N TYR A 190 5.82 22.10 2.89
CA TYR A 190 5.84 23.39 2.18
C TYR A 190 4.46 24.02 2.14
N LEU A 191 3.40 23.26 1.81
CA LEU A 191 2.02 23.75 1.75
C LEU A 191 1.54 24.21 3.12
N ILE A 192 1.82 23.45 4.19
CA ILE A 192 1.48 23.82 5.56
C ILE A 192 2.17 25.14 5.92
N LYS A 193 3.46 25.28 5.68
CA LYS A 193 4.20 26.51 5.96
C LYS A 193 3.65 27.70 5.19
N LYS A 194 3.35 27.53 3.91
CA LYS A 194 2.83 28.58 3.04
C LYS A 194 1.44 29.02 3.46
N LEU A 195 0.53 28.08 3.74
CA LEU A 195 -0.83 28.40 4.14
C LEU A 195 -0.88 28.98 5.56
N PHE A 196 -0.28 28.28 6.53
CA PHE A 196 -0.40 28.66 7.94
C PHE A 196 0.42 29.89 8.25
N GLY A 197 1.71 29.89 7.94
CA GLY A 197 2.56 31.05 8.19
C GLY A 197 2.26 32.21 7.28
N GLY A 198 2.30 31.99 5.95
CA GLY A 198 2.15 33.07 4.96
C GLY A 198 0.71 33.53 4.76
N GLY A 199 -0.26 32.63 4.73
CA GLY A 199 -1.66 32.96 4.46
C GLY A 199 -2.47 33.35 5.68
N LEU A 200 -2.30 32.64 6.79
CA LEU A 200 -3.11 32.80 8.00
C LEU A 200 -2.40 33.52 9.16
N GLY A 201 -1.10 33.71 9.09
CA GLY A 201 -0.32 34.33 10.16
C GLY A 201 -0.16 33.44 11.39
N ILE A 202 -0.30 32.12 11.24
CA ILE A 202 -0.10 31.14 12.32
C ILE A 202 1.40 30.94 12.49
N VAL A 203 1.95 31.30 13.64
CA VAL A 203 3.39 31.19 13.92
C VAL A 203 3.74 29.94 14.70
N ASN A 204 2.79 29.36 15.42
CA ASN A 204 2.96 28.14 16.19
C ASN A 204 2.84 26.90 15.26
N VAL A 205 3.86 26.70 14.42
CA VAL A 205 3.95 25.58 13.50
C VAL A 205 5.15 24.73 13.89
N GLU A 206 4.88 23.57 14.45
CA GLU A 206 5.89 22.60 14.84
C GLU A 206 5.71 21.32 14.02
N ASN A 207 6.81 20.66 13.71
CA ASN A 207 6.78 19.31 13.17
C ASN A 207 7.18 18.32 14.25
N GLN A 208 6.70 17.08 14.09
CA GLN A 208 6.98 16.04 15.06
C GLN A 208 8.47 15.74 15.11
N ALA A 209 8.94 15.60 16.34
CA ALA A 209 10.18 15.00 16.75
C ALA A 209 11.37 15.27 15.79
N ARG A 210 12.13 16.19 16.11
CA ARG A 210 13.47 16.42 15.56
C ARG A 210 14.40 15.28 15.94
N ILE A 211 14.06 14.06 15.50
CA ILE A 211 14.87 12.86 15.72
C ILE A 211 15.92 12.79 14.61
#